data_806a1a61f36c86eb7ee5e1611994a34f
#
_entry.id   806a1a61f36c86eb7ee5e1611994a34f
#
_cell.length_a   1.000
_cell.length_b   1.000
_cell.length_c   1.000
_cell.angle_alpha   90.00
_cell.angle_beta   90.00
_cell.angle_gamma   90.00
#
_symmetry.space_group_name_H-M   'P 1'
#
loop_
_entity.id
_entity.type
_entity.pdbx_description
1 polymer ?
#
loop_
_entity_poly.entity_id
_entity_poly.type
_entity_poly.pdbx_seq_one_letter_code
_entity_poly.pdbx_strand_id
1 'polypeptide(L)'
;MANDRVRNKKHARENRPRINKRKRERLREDEQYAVTCRLRCRLANYVRDKGYKKNASTRTLIGKSYKKTTRHLNIQLREGEFIVDMEIDHIFPMSMYKLKHRKMQKRCMNFCNLQPLTASENLNKNDKLPTKAMAAKVERWAWPPGVTEDMLPDIYDGWATPLRM
;
A
#
# COMPACT_ATOMS: atom_id res chain seq x y z
N MET A 1 -30.60 23.32 -13.94
CA MET A 1 -29.82 22.39 -13.07
C MET A 1 -29.90 20.92 -13.49
N ALA A 2 -31.02 20.34 -13.89
CA ALA A 2 -31.08 18.93 -14.37
C ALA A 2 -30.33 18.71 -15.68
N ASN A 3 -30.38 19.63 -16.63
CA ASN A 3 -29.75 19.54 -17.95
C ASN A 3 -28.20 19.51 -17.87
N ASP A 4 -27.58 20.20 -16.91
CA ASP A 4 -26.14 20.23 -16.75
C ASP A 4 -25.58 18.90 -16.21
N ARG A 5 -26.31 18.22 -15.34
CA ARG A 5 -25.93 16.89 -14.84
C ARG A 5 -25.95 15.82 -15.94
N VAL A 6 -26.95 15.88 -16.84
CA VAL A 6 -27.05 14.95 -17.97
C VAL A 6 -25.92 15.21 -18.96
N ARG A 7 -25.67 16.48 -19.33
CA ARG A 7 -24.59 16.90 -20.23
C ARG A 7 -23.22 16.46 -19.68
N ASN A 8 -22.96 16.69 -18.38
CA ASN A 8 -21.72 16.31 -17.75
C ASN A 8 -21.51 14.79 -17.69
N LYS A 9 -22.59 14.01 -17.48
CA LYS A 9 -22.53 12.53 -17.54
C LYS A 9 -22.21 12.04 -18.95
N LYS A 10 -22.84 12.60 -19.99
CA LYS A 10 -22.57 12.26 -21.39
C LYS A 10 -21.11 12.55 -21.74
N HIS A 11 -20.65 13.78 -21.48
CA HIS A 11 -19.25 14.19 -21.72
C HIS A 11 -18.23 13.31 -20.98
N ALA A 12 -18.50 12.96 -19.70
CA ALA A 12 -17.65 12.07 -18.93
C ALA A 12 -17.60 10.66 -19.54
N ARG A 13 -18.73 10.13 -20.06
CA ARG A 13 -18.79 8.82 -20.72
C ARG A 13 -18.00 8.79 -22.02
N GLU A 14 -18.14 9.81 -22.86
CA GLU A 14 -17.46 9.94 -24.16
C GLU A 14 -15.94 10.08 -24.00
N ASN A 15 -15.48 10.82 -22.98
CA ASN A 15 -14.06 11.04 -22.72
C ASN A 15 -13.39 9.94 -21.87
N ARG A 16 -14.17 9.02 -21.29
CA ARG A 16 -13.65 7.96 -20.41
C ARG A 16 -12.54 7.12 -21.04
N PRO A 17 -12.63 6.68 -22.33
CA PRO A 17 -11.54 5.92 -22.95
C PRO A 17 -10.23 6.69 -23.01
N ARG A 18 -10.27 7.98 -23.42
CA ARG A 18 -9.10 8.87 -23.49
C ARG A 18 -8.49 9.11 -22.10
N ILE A 19 -9.34 9.38 -21.09
CA ILE A 19 -8.89 9.58 -19.70
C ILE A 19 -8.24 8.31 -19.16
N ASN A 20 -8.84 7.14 -19.41
CA ASN A 20 -8.30 5.86 -18.96
C ASN A 20 -6.98 5.50 -19.65
N LYS A 21 -6.82 5.81 -20.96
CA LYS A 21 -5.57 5.62 -21.69
C LYS A 21 -4.46 6.46 -21.06
N ARG A 22 -4.67 7.78 -20.91
CA ARG A 22 -3.71 8.69 -20.26
C ARG A 22 -3.36 8.29 -18.83
N LYS A 23 -4.35 7.80 -18.06
CA LYS A 23 -4.10 7.30 -16.71
C LYS A 23 -3.21 6.07 -16.71
N ARG A 24 -3.41 5.13 -17.64
CA ARG A 24 -2.57 3.93 -17.76
C ARG A 24 -1.14 4.26 -18.16
N GLU A 25 -0.96 5.16 -19.12
CA GLU A 25 0.35 5.67 -19.53
C GLU A 25 1.07 6.29 -18.32
N ARG A 26 0.41 7.22 -17.64
CA ARG A 26 0.98 7.85 -16.45
C ARG A 26 1.31 6.87 -15.31
N LEU A 27 0.55 5.79 -15.15
CA LEU A 27 0.85 4.77 -14.13
C LEU A 27 2.13 3.98 -14.45
N ARG A 28 2.57 3.94 -15.73
CA ARG A 28 3.80 3.30 -16.17
C ARG A 28 5.02 4.22 -16.11
N GLU A 29 4.82 5.50 -16.37
CA GLU A 29 5.89 6.50 -16.56
C GLU A 29 6.18 7.33 -15.31
N ASP A 30 5.19 7.53 -14.43
CA ASP A 30 5.30 8.39 -13.23
C ASP A 30 5.23 7.51 -11.97
N GLU A 31 6.40 7.14 -11.44
CA GLU A 31 6.54 6.32 -10.21
C GLU A 31 5.76 6.91 -9.02
N GLN A 32 5.89 8.22 -8.79
CA GLN A 32 5.20 8.87 -7.67
C GLN A 32 3.67 8.81 -7.85
N TYR A 33 3.19 8.95 -9.08
CA TYR A 33 1.77 8.81 -9.38
C TYR A 33 1.29 7.37 -9.18
N ALA A 34 2.05 6.39 -9.65
CA ALA A 34 1.76 4.96 -9.49
C ALA A 34 1.65 4.60 -8.00
N VAL A 35 2.66 4.92 -7.20
CA VAL A 35 2.68 4.72 -5.74
C VAL A 35 1.50 5.41 -5.06
N THR A 36 1.23 6.68 -5.41
CA THR A 36 0.11 7.45 -4.86
C THR A 36 -1.24 6.77 -5.12
N CYS A 37 -1.47 6.33 -6.36
CA CYS A 37 -2.71 5.65 -6.74
C CYS A 37 -2.89 4.34 -6.00
N ARG A 38 -1.85 3.50 -5.93
CA ARG A 38 -1.89 2.19 -5.24
C ARG A 38 -2.19 2.36 -3.75
N LEU A 39 -1.49 3.25 -3.06
CA LEU A 39 -1.72 3.51 -1.63
C LEU A 39 -3.12 4.05 -1.35
N ARG A 40 -3.65 4.91 -2.21
CA ARG A 40 -5.02 5.44 -2.05
C ARG A 40 -6.09 4.37 -2.23
N CYS A 41 -5.90 3.50 -3.23
CA CYS A 41 -6.86 2.44 -3.54
C CYS A 41 -6.82 1.32 -2.49
N ARG A 42 -5.63 0.87 -2.08
CA ARG A 42 -5.48 -0.29 -1.19
C ARG A 42 -6.22 -0.10 0.13
N LEU A 43 -5.95 0.97 0.87
CA LEU A 43 -6.66 1.21 2.12
C LEU A 43 -8.15 1.45 1.90
N ALA A 44 -8.53 2.25 0.88
CA ALA A 44 -9.93 2.56 0.64
C ALA A 44 -10.75 1.30 0.33
N ASN A 45 -10.19 0.36 -0.44
CA ASN A 45 -10.83 -0.91 -0.73
C ASN A 45 -10.94 -1.77 0.52
N TYR A 46 -9.83 -1.99 1.23
CA TYR A 46 -9.83 -2.86 2.40
C TYR A 46 -10.81 -2.40 3.49
N VAL A 47 -10.83 -1.10 3.84
CA VAL A 47 -11.76 -0.61 4.88
C VAL A 47 -13.21 -0.68 4.41
N ARG A 48 -13.48 -0.47 3.11
CA ARG A 48 -14.82 -0.60 2.52
C ARG A 48 -15.30 -2.05 2.56
N ASP A 49 -14.45 -3.00 2.19
CA ASP A 49 -14.79 -4.43 2.16
C ASP A 49 -15.07 -4.98 3.57
N LYS A 50 -14.50 -4.35 4.60
CA LYS A 50 -14.81 -4.62 6.01
C LYS A 50 -15.96 -3.77 6.58
N GLY A 51 -16.67 -3.00 5.74
CA GLY A 51 -17.77 -2.13 6.18
C GLY A 51 -17.33 -0.88 6.96
N TYR A 52 -16.04 -0.52 6.93
CA TYR A 52 -15.49 0.63 7.65
C TYR A 52 -15.33 1.84 6.74
N LYS A 53 -15.13 3.01 7.36
CA LYS A 53 -14.78 4.26 6.67
C LYS A 53 -13.30 4.59 6.86
N LYS A 54 -12.71 5.16 5.82
CA LYS A 54 -11.38 5.74 5.90
C LYS A 54 -11.44 7.05 6.69
N ASN A 55 -10.74 7.12 7.82
CA ASN A 55 -10.88 8.18 8.82
C ASN A 55 -9.96 9.39 8.61
N ALA A 56 -9.09 9.39 7.59
CA ALA A 56 -8.23 10.51 7.24
C ALA A 56 -7.73 10.41 5.79
N SER A 57 -7.09 11.47 5.28
CA SER A 57 -6.44 11.41 3.98
C SER A 57 -5.33 10.34 3.96
N THR A 58 -5.07 9.73 2.80
CA THR A 58 -3.98 8.75 2.67
C THR A 58 -2.64 9.35 3.10
N ARG A 59 -2.35 10.61 2.72
CA ARG A 59 -1.13 11.31 3.11
C ARG A 59 -0.98 11.44 4.63
N THR A 60 -2.08 11.76 5.34
CA THR A 60 -2.10 11.84 6.80
C THR A 60 -1.81 10.49 7.45
N LEU A 61 -2.38 9.41 6.90
CA LEU A 61 -2.21 8.07 7.43
C LEU A 61 -0.80 7.52 7.19
N ILE A 62 -0.20 7.81 6.04
CA ILE A 62 1.18 7.42 5.70
C ILE A 62 2.20 8.14 6.61
N GLY A 63 1.90 9.35 7.06
CA GLY A 63 2.79 10.15 7.92
C GLY A 63 3.97 10.81 7.19
N LYS A 64 4.07 10.67 5.86
CA LYS A 64 5.09 11.28 4.99
C LYS A 64 4.46 11.80 3.70
N SER A 65 5.19 12.64 2.96
CA SER A 65 4.79 13.01 1.60
C SER A 65 4.91 11.82 0.65
N TYR A 66 4.11 11.80 -0.41
CA TYR A 66 4.21 10.74 -1.42
C TYR A 66 5.62 10.62 -2.02
N LYS A 67 6.31 11.75 -2.27
CA LYS A 67 7.70 11.76 -2.75
C LYS A 67 8.65 11.04 -1.79
N LYS A 68 8.55 11.32 -0.47
CA LYS A 68 9.37 10.64 0.54
C LYS A 68 9.02 9.16 0.67
N THR A 69 7.73 8.83 0.52
CA THR A 69 7.26 7.43 0.56
C THR A 69 7.75 6.66 -0.67
N THR A 70 7.67 7.24 -1.88
CA THR A 70 8.23 6.62 -3.10
C THR A 70 9.72 6.37 -2.94
N ARG A 71 10.49 7.37 -2.44
CA ARG A 71 11.92 7.17 -2.17
C ARG A 71 12.18 6.05 -1.16
N HIS A 72 11.39 5.96 -0.09
CA HIS A 72 11.49 4.90 0.91
C HIS A 72 11.24 3.50 0.31
N LEU A 73 10.31 3.39 -0.63
CA LEU A 73 10.04 2.14 -1.33
C LEU A 73 11.15 1.80 -2.35
N ASN A 74 11.64 2.81 -3.10
CA ASN A 74 12.69 2.59 -4.10
C ASN A 74 14.00 2.07 -3.49
N ILE A 75 14.39 2.53 -2.29
CA ILE A 75 15.61 2.02 -1.63
C ILE A 75 15.49 0.55 -1.15
N GLN A 76 14.30 -0.04 -1.21
CA GLN A 76 14.06 -1.44 -0.88
C GLN A 76 14.03 -2.35 -2.12
N LEU A 77 14.11 -1.79 -3.34
CA LEU A 77 14.15 -2.54 -4.58
C LEU A 77 15.51 -3.21 -4.77
N ARG A 78 15.50 -4.36 -5.44
CA ARG A 78 16.71 -5.02 -5.92
C ARG A 78 17.17 -4.39 -7.22
N GLU A 79 18.39 -4.67 -7.61
CA GLU A 79 18.90 -4.29 -8.92
C GLU A 79 18.01 -4.82 -10.05
N GLY A 80 17.67 -3.95 -10.99
CA GLY A 80 16.78 -4.27 -12.11
C GLY A 80 15.28 -4.24 -11.80
N GLU A 81 14.86 -4.02 -10.54
CA GLU A 81 13.45 -3.84 -10.18
C GLU A 81 13.00 -2.38 -10.30
N PHE A 82 11.78 -2.19 -10.76
CA PHE A 82 11.14 -0.85 -10.87
C PHE A 82 9.86 -0.80 -10.05
N ILE A 83 9.68 0.27 -9.28
CA ILE A 83 8.51 0.43 -8.39
C ILE A 83 7.17 0.39 -9.15
N VAL A 84 7.17 0.75 -10.43
CA VAL A 84 5.98 0.70 -11.28
C VAL A 84 5.48 -0.72 -11.55
N ASP A 85 6.35 -1.72 -11.41
CA ASP A 85 6.03 -3.13 -11.61
C ASP A 85 5.73 -3.86 -10.29
N MET A 86 5.99 -3.20 -9.15
CA MET A 86 5.79 -3.80 -7.82
C MET A 86 4.40 -3.54 -7.27
N GLU A 87 3.91 -4.47 -6.46
CA GLU A 87 2.80 -4.22 -5.55
C GLU A 87 3.33 -3.57 -4.26
N ILE A 88 2.56 -2.63 -3.70
CA ILE A 88 2.90 -2.05 -2.41
C ILE A 88 2.14 -2.82 -1.34
N ASP A 89 2.86 -3.53 -0.52
CA ASP A 89 2.29 -4.33 0.57
C ASP A 89 2.66 -3.79 1.95
N HIS A 90 2.07 -4.37 2.99
CA HIS A 90 2.33 -4.05 4.39
C HIS A 90 3.23 -5.12 5.00
N ILE A 91 4.30 -4.71 5.67
CA ILE A 91 5.18 -5.62 6.42
C ILE A 91 4.34 -6.39 7.45
N PHE A 92 3.65 -5.71 8.35
CA PHE A 92 2.60 -6.31 9.17
C PHE A 92 1.27 -6.27 8.42
N PRO A 93 0.61 -7.41 8.18
CA PRO A 93 -0.64 -7.48 7.40
C PRO A 93 -1.74 -6.58 7.94
N MET A 94 -2.56 -6.03 7.03
CA MET A 94 -3.70 -5.17 7.40
C MET A 94 -4.72 -5.86 8.30
N SER A 95 -4.86 -7.19 8.18
CA SER A 95 -5.75 -8.02 8.99
C SER A 95 -5.44 -7.98 10.49
N MET A 96 -4.20 -7.68 10.86
CA MET A 96 -3.77 -7.58 12.25
C MET A 96 -4.19 -6.28 12.96
N TYR A 97 -4.72 -5.31 12.22
CA TYR A 97 -5.13 -4.02 12.77
C TYR A 97 -6.65 -3.88 12.82
N LYS A 98 -7.17 -3.44 13.98
CA LYS A 98 -8.60 -3.10 14.11
C LYS A 98 -8.89 -1.76 13.39
N LEU A 99 -8.96 -1.80 12.03
CA LEU A 99 -9.02 -0.61 11.16
C LEU A 99 -10.31 0.23 11.29
N LYS A 100 -11.26 -0.15 12.14
CA LYS A 100 -12.37 0.70 12.56
C LYS A 100 -11.86 2.00 13.21
N HIS A 101 -10.72 1.96 13.90
CA HIS A 101 -10.18 3.08 14.64
C HIS A 101 -9.10 3.84 13.84
N ARG A 102 -9.17 5.18 13.84
CA ARG A 102 -8.20 6.05 13.15
C ARG A 102 -6.74 5.78 13.55
N LYS A 103 -6.49 5.56 14.85
CA LYS A 103 -5.14 5.24 15.36
C LYS A 103 -4.58 3.97 14.70
N MET A 104 -5.41 2.96 14.53
CA MET A 104 -5.01 1.70 13.88
C MET A 104 -4.81 1.88 12.37
N GLN A 105 -5.64 2.66 11.69
CA GLN A 105 -5.39 3.02 10.30
C GLN A 105 -4.06 3.76 10.14
N LYS A 106 -3.71 4.68 11.07
CA LYS A 106 -2.43 5.41 11.04
C LYS A 106 -1.24 4.47 11.29
N ARG A 107 -1.34 3.52 12.21
CA ARG A 107 -0.29 2.52 12.47
C ARG A 107 -0.08 1.63 11.23
N CYS A 108 -1.15 1.02 10.75
CA CYS A 108 -1.14 0.13 9.60
C CYS A 108 -0.54 0.80 8.35
N MET A 109 -1.03 1.98 7.99
CA MET A 109 -0.65 2.71 6.77
C MET A 109 0.63 3.52 6.89
N ASN A 110 1.31 3.51 8.05
CA ASN A 110 2.57 4.23 8.19
C ASN A 110 3.57 3.80 7.13
N PHE A 111 4.34 4.76 6.59
CA PHE A 111 5.31 4.49 5.52
C PHE A 111 6.35 3.42 5.89
N CYS A 112 6.73 3.32 7.18
CA CYS A 112 7.68 2.31 7.64
C CYS A 112 7.11 0.88 7.61
N ASN A 113 5.78 0.72 7.58
CA ASN A 113 5.11 -0.57 7.43
C ASN A 113 4.85 -0.94 5.96
N LEU A 114 5.40 -0.19 5.00
CA LEU A 114 5.21 -0.42 3.57
C LEU A 114 6.46 -1.02 2.93
N GLN A 115 6.25 -1.98 2.03
CA GLN A 115 7.29 -2.63 1.25
C GLN A 115 6.84 -2.85 -0.19
N PRO A 116 7.77 -2.81 -1.17
CA PRO A 116 7.49 -3.27 -2.53
C PRO A 116 7.65 -4.78 -2.59
N LEU A 117 6.73 -5.48 -3.25
CA LEU A 117 6.78 -6.91 -3.51
C LEU A 117 6.40 -7.17 -4.96
N THR A 118 6.96 -8.20 -5.58
CA THR A 118 6.40 -8.75 -6.80
C THR A 118 5.03 -9.38 -6.53
N ALA A 119 4.21 -9.56 -7.54
CA ALA A 119 2.90 -10.21 -7.39
C ALA A 119 3.03 -11.63 -6.77
N SER A 120 4.05 -12.39 -7.16
CA SER A 120 4.35 -13.73 -6.61
C SER A 120 4.74 -13.66 -5.13
N GLU A 121 5.64 -12.75 -4.76
CA GLU A 121 6.04 -12.56 -3.35
C GLU A 121 4.85 -12.13 -2.49
N ASN A 122 4.01 -11.22 -2.99
CA ASN A 122 2.84 -10.75 -2.26
C ASN A 122 1.82 -11.88 -2.03
N LEU A 123 1.60 -12.72 -3.06
CA LEU A 123 0.75 -13.90 -2.94
C LEU A 123 1.28 -14.90 -1.90
N ASN A 124 2.59 -15.21 -1.95
CA ASN A 124 3.25 -16.13 -1.03
C ASN A 124 3.27 -15.59 0.41
N LYS A 125 3.47 -14.28 0.58
CA LYS A 125 3.44 -13.64 1.90
C LYS A 125 2.05 -13.70 2.51
N ASN A 126 1.01 -13.37 1.74
CA ASN A 126 -0.37 -13.33 2.22
C ASN A 126 -0.47 -12.59 3.58
N ASP A 127 -1.17 -13.15 4.56
CA ASP A 127 -1.36 -12.60 5.91
C ASP A 127 -0.32 -13.11 6.93
N LYS A 128 0.80 -13.69 6.48
CA LYS A 128 1.88 -14.15 7.36
C LYS A 128 2.50 -12.99 8.14
N LEU A 129 2.88 -13.26 9.39
CA LEU A 129 3.70 -12.36 10.20
C LEU A 129 5.04 -12.09 9.51
N PRO A 130 5.59 -10.87 9.60
CA PRO A 130 6.94 -10.60 9.10
C PRO A 130 7.99 -11.40 9.89
N THR A 131 9.14 -11.65 9.28
CA THR A 131 10.31 -12.12 10.04
C THR A 131 10.80 -11.02 11.00
N LYS A 132 11.58 -11.39 12.01
CA LYS A 132 12.21 -10.42 12.95
C LYS A 132 12.97 -9.34 12.20
N ALA A 133 13.77 -9.71 11.19
CA ALA A 133 14.53 -8.77 10.36
C ALA A 133 13.63 -7.77 9.58
N MET A 134 12.51 -8.22 9.07
CA MET A 134 11.54 -7.33 8.40
C MET A 134 10.81 -6.44 9.39
N ALA A 135 10.40 -6.99 10.53
CA ALA A 135 9.71 -6.24 11.58
C ALA A 135 10.60 -5.15 12.19
N ALA A 136 11.92 -5.36 12.29
CA ALA A 136 12.88 -4.37 12.74
C ALA A 136 12.90 -3.08 11.88
N LYS A 137 12.46 -3.14 10.62
CA LYS A 137 12.29 -1.96 9.74
C LYS A 137 11.08 -1.11 10.10
N VAL A 138 10.15 -1.65 10.91
CA VAL A 138 8.91 -0.97 11.31
C VAL A 138 9.08 -0.37 12.70
N GLU A 139 8.88 0.95 12.81
CA GLU A 139 8.91 1.62 14.12
C GLU A 139 7.95 0.94 15.11
N ARG A 140 8.40 0.63 16.32
CA ARG A 140 7.65 -0.17 17.32
C ARG A 140 6.23 0.35 17.59
N TRP A 141 6.03 1.66 17.60
CA TRP A 141 4.71 2.25 17.80
C TRP A 141 3.71 1.92 16.66
N ALA A 142 4.21 1.59 15.48
CA ALA A 142 3.40 1.21 14.30
C ALA A 142 3.05 -0.28 14.27
N TRP A 143 3.62 -1.10 15.13
CA TRP A 143 3.30 -2.51 15.24
C TRP A 143 1.83 -2.75 15.61
N PRO A 144 1.21 -3.87 15.18
CA PRO A 144 -0.10 -4.26 15.64
C PRO A 144 -0.13 -4.42 17.17
N PRO A 145 -1.20 -4.01 17.86
CA PRO A 145 -1.32 -4.24 19.30
C PRO A 145 -1.27 -5.74 19.65
N GLY A 146 -0.49 -6.07 20.66
CA GLY A 146 -0.34 -7.44 21.16
C GLY A 146 0.68 -8.29 20.40
N VAL A 147 1.30 -7.78 19.34
CA VAL A 147 2.40 -8.48 18.66
C VAL A 147 3.71 -8.16 19.39
N THR A 148 4.41 -9.21 19.76
CA THR A 148 5.71 -9.17 20.41
C THR A 148 6.78 -9.81 19.52
N GLU A 149 8.04 -9.59 19.81
CA GLU A 149 9.14 -10.04 18.94
C GLU A 149 9.30 -11.57 18.95
N ASP A 150 9.01 -12.20 20.07
CA ASP A 150 9.01 -13.65 20.26
C ASP A 150 7.94 -14.38 19.41
N MET A 151 6.90 -13.66 18.99
CA MET A 151 5.87 -14.18 18.08
C MET A 151 6.32 -14.19 16.60
N LEU A 152 7.45 -13.57 16.29
CA LEU A 152 7.90 -13.41 14.91
C LEU A 152 8.86 -14.54 14.51
N PRO A 153 8.70 -15.14 13.32
CA PRO A 153 9.63 -16.13 12.83
C PRO A 153 11.00 -15.49 12.49
N ASP A 154 12.08 -16.23 12.64
CA ASP A 154 13.41 -15.81 12.19
C ASP A 154 13.50 -15.81 10.67
N ILE A 155 12.93 -16.82 10.02
CA ILE A 155 12.85 -17.00 8.57
C ILE A 155 11.43 -17.41 8.17
N TYR A 156 11.07 -17.23 6.91
CA TYR A 156 9.86 -17.83 6.37
C TYR A 156 10.11 -19.25 5.90
N ASP A 157 9.33 -20.20 6.38
CA ASP A 157 9.32 -21.56 5.85
C ASP A 157 8.90 -21.57 4.38
N GLY A 158 9.69 -22.18 3.51
CA GLY A 158 9.43 -22.28 2.08
C GLY A 158 9.75 -21.03 1.26
N TRP A 159 10.40 -20.01 1.82
CA TRP A 159 10.90 -18.86 1.06
C TRP A 159 12.40 -19.03 0.73
N ALA A 160 12.68 -19.50 -0.49
CA ALA A 160 14.03 -19.51 -1.04
C ALA A 160 14.52 -18.12 -1.51
N THR A 161 13.88 -17.04 -1.08
CA THR A 161 14.20 -15.69 -1.53
C THR A 161 15.10 -14.99 -0.51
N PRO A 162 16.29 -14.48 -0.90
CA PRO A 162 17.14 -13.69 -0.02
C PRO A 162 16.35 -12.53 0.55
N LEU A 163 16.51 -12.30 1.85
CA LEU A 163 15.97 -11.12 2.54
C LEU A 163 16.26 -9.87 1.70
N ARG A 164 15.26 -9.03 1.50
CA ARG A 164 15.47 -7.67 1.00
C ARG A 164 16.27 -6.92 2.08
N MET A 165 17.59 -6.90 1.92
CA MET A 165 18.47 -6.11 2.81
C MET A 165 18.35 -4.64 2.48
#